data_4b0a00b6cbd3d24c40068696ae8f87cd
#
_entry.id   4b0a00b6cbd3d24c40068696ae8f87cd
#
_cell.length_a   1.000
_cell.length_b   1.000
_cell.length_c   1.000
_cell.angle_alpha   90.00
_cell.angle_beta   90.00
_cell.angle_gamma   90.00
#
_symmetry.space_group_name_H-M   'P 1'
#
loop_
_entity.id
_entity.type
_entity.pdbx_description
1 polymer ?
#
loop_
_entity_poly.entity_id
_entity_poly.type
_entity_poly.pdbx_seq_one_letter_code
_entity_poly.pdbx_strand_id
1 'polypeptide(L)'
;NVNDLGSEVITPPNVLEDPRLARATGIGTIRLFSSRAFSRTVLEVIRDNKLDLKVQLGAYPNPIPNAAAETDNIAELDACITLANAFADIVVAVSVGNETMVEWSAHKVPVPDMARYIKKVRSAIRQPVTTNDNWLFWASVPTAIAELVDYAAVHVYPFLDTFYNPTAYDWRQKSVPEDQRAKAMMDATVAEAKSQFERGRKGLVMLNLGSIPMVIGETGWAAVDTAGGPNLAFRADPVNQKMYFDAMQLWAQEGRRDVQGPKAVFVFQAFDEPWKQGDDGWGLFNARREARYAVQSLGTCGVTW
;
A
#
# COMPACT_ATOMS: atom_id res chain seq x y z
N ASN A 1 9.97 -0.67 8.56
CA ASN A 1 10.08 -2.07 8.97
C ASN A 1 11.48 -2.37 9.41
N VAL A 2 11.67 -2.28 10.64
CA VAL A 2 12.89 -2.66 11.26
C VAL A 2 12.89 -4.17 11.35
N ASN A 3 13.64 -4.63 10.52
CA ASN A 3 14.32 -5.84 10.34
C ASN A 3 14.08 -6.94 11.37
N ASP A 4 13.47 -7.96 10.87
CA ASP A 4 13.51 -9.27 11.48
C ASP A 4 14.97 -9.82 11.60
N LEU A 5 15.95 -9.11 11.03
CA LEU A 5 17.36 -9.48 11.06
C LEU A 5 18.18 -8.76 12.15
N GLY A 6 17.53 -7.97 13.01
CA GLY A 6 18.14 -7.44 14.24
C GLY A 6 19.29 -6.44 14.07
N SER A 7 19.47 -5.83 12.91
CA SER A 7 20.60 -4.93 12.64
C SER A 7 20.31 -3.44 12.91
N GLU A 8 19.05 -3.05 13.00
CA GLU A 8 18.68 -1.67 13.33
C GLU A 8 17.78 -1.66 14.58
N VAL A 9 18.15 -0.87 15.57
CA VAL A 9 17.34 -0.70 16.80
C VAL A 9 16.27 0.36 16.54
N ILE A 10 15.01 0.01 16.82
CA ILE A 10 13.89 0.96 16.75
C ILE A 10 14.05 1.99 17.88
N THR A 11 14.60 3.13 17.55
CA THR A 11 14.66 4.28 18.47
C THR A 11 13.93 5.47 17.84
N PRO A 12 13.32 6.36 18.62
CA PRO A 12 12.69 7.56 18.08
C PRO A 12 13.58 8.38 17.13
N PRO A 13 14.89 8.59 17.40
CA PRO A 13 15.78 9.27 16.45
C PRO A 13 15.89 8.56 15.10
N ASN A 14 16.05 7.22 15.08
CA ASN A 14 16.18 6.46 13.83
C ASN A 14 14.86 6.47 13.04
N VAL A 15 13.73 6.39 13.75
CA VAL A 15 12.40 6.44 13.13
C VAL A 15 12.08 7.84 12.60
N LEU A 16 12.60 8.91 13.20
CA LEU A 16 12.28 10.30 12.83
C LEU A 16 12.73 10.66 11.41
N GLU A 17 13.83 10.08 10.94
CA GLU A 17 14.34 10.35 9.60
C GLU A 17 13.33 9.91 8.53
N ASP A 18 12.75 8.74 8.66
CA ASP A 18 11.85 8.15 7.66
C ASP A 18 10.60 9.01 7.38
N PRO A 19 9.81 9.44 8.39
CA PRO A 19 8.71 10.37 8.20
C PRO A 19 9.13 11.74 7.63
N ARG A 20 10.31 12.23 7.99
CA ARG A 20 10.85 13.49 7.42
C ARG A 20 11.14 13.35 5.94
N LEU A 21 11.78 12.26 5.53
CA LEU A 21 12.05 11.96 4.14
C LEU A 21 10.73 11.81 3.34
N ALA A 22 9.78 11.04 3.86
CA ALA A 22 8.46 10.92 3.24
C ALA A 22 7.80 12.30 3.07
N ARG A 23 7.82 13.12 4.10
CA ARG A 23 7.23 14.47 4.05
C ARG A 23 7.94 15.40 3.07
N ALA A 24 9.26 15.32 2.97
CA ALA A 24 10.08 16.11 2.05
C ALA A 24 9.74 15.81 0.56
N THR A 25 9.26 14.61 0.25
CA THR A 25 8.79 14.26 -1.10
C THR A 25 7.33 14.65 -1.38
N GLY A 26 6.69 15.38 -0.46
CA GLY A 26 5.28 15.80 -0.61
C GLY A 26 4.26 14.75 -0.20
N ILE A 27 4.69 13.59 0.32
CA ILE A 27 3.80 12.58 0.87
C ILE A 27 3.13 13.13 2.13
N GLY A 28 1.81 13.21 2.13
CA GLY A 28 1.00 13.70 3.26
C GLY A 28 0.40 12.60 4.13
N THR A 29 0.41 11.36 3.65
CA THR A 29 -0.14 10.21 4.38
C THR A 29 0.71 8.98 4.15
N ILE A 30 1.04 8.29 5.23
CA ILE A 30 1.72 6.99 5.19
C ILE A 30 0.78 5.88 5.64
N ARG A 31 1.07 4.66 5.25
CA ARG A 31 0.38 3.47 5.71
C ARG A 31 1.30 2.64 6.59
N LEU A 32 0.77 2.20 7.73
CA LEU A 32 1.40 1.23 8.63
C LEU A 32 0.61 -0.07 8.59
N PHE A 33 1.30 -1.20 8.54
CA PHE A 33 0.66 -2.50 8.33
C PHE A 33 0.10 -3.13 9.60
N SER A 34 0.68 -2.80 10.77
CA SER A 34 0.30 -3.38 12.07
C SER A 34 0.19 -2.29 13.13
N SER A 35 -0.33 -2.66 14.30
CA SER A 35 -0.48 -1.77 15.46
C SER A 35 0.45 -2.15 16.62
N ARG A 36 1.59 -2.80 16.30
CA ARG A 36 2.60 -3.20 17.29
C ARG A 36 3.51 -2.03 17.70
N ALA A 37 4.53 -2.31 18.49
CA ALA A 37 5.43 -1.32 19.10
C ALA A 37 6.01 -0.31 18.09
N PHE A 38 6.40 -0.77 16.89
CA PHE A 38 6.92 0.11 15.84
C PHE A 38 5.93 1.21 15.46
N SER A 39 4.67 0.86 15.21
CA SER A 39 3.65 1.82 14.81
C SER A 39 3.37 2.85 15.90
N ARG A 40 3.39 2.43 17.19
CA ARG A 40 3.33 3.37 18.32
C ARG A 40 4.49 4.37 18.25
N THR A 41 5.72 3.89 18.07
CA THR A 41 6.91 4.78 17.98
C THR A 41 6.78 5.76 16.82
N VAL A 42 6.30 5.33 15.65
CA VAL A 42 6.07 6.22 14.50
C VAL A 42 5.05 7.31 14.85
N LEU A 43 3.92 6.96 15.46
CA LEU A 43 2.88 7.91 15.86
C LEU A 43 3.38 8.91 16.91
N GLU A 44 4.14 8.45 17.90
CA GLU A 44 4.78 9.30 18.89
C GLU A 44 5.77 10.26 18.25
N VAL A 45 6.61 9.80 17.33
CA VAL A 45 7.56 10.63 16.59
C VAL A 45 6.84 11.70 15.76
N ILE A 46 5.77 11.35 15.06
CA ILE A 46 4.96 12.31 14.29
C ILE A 46 4.39 13.39 15.23
N ARG A 47 3.78 12.99 16.35
CA ARG A 47 3.18 13.90 17.32
C ARG A 47 4.23 14.82 17.95
N ASP A 48 5.30 14.24 18.50
CA ASP A 48 6.27 14.96 19.32
C ASP A 48 7.11 15.93 18.48
N ASN A 49 7.31 15.62 17.20
CA ASN A 49 8.00 16.50 16.24
C ASN A 49 7.03 17.36 15.41
N LYS A 50 5.72 17.31 15.66
CA LYS A 50 4.68 18.08 14.96
C LYS A 50 4.77 17.95 13.43
N LEU A 51 5.05 16.76 12.95
CA LEU A 51 5.15 16.51 11.51
C LEU A 51 3.75 16.59 10.88
N ASP A 52 3.63 17.34 9.78
CA ASP A 52 2.40 17.39 8.98
C ASP A 52 2.25 16.10 8.15
N LEU A 53 2.02 15.00 8.82
CA LEU A 53 1.91 13.67 8.25
C LEU A 53 0.73 12.93 8.91
N LYS A 54 -0.11 12.32 8.07
CA LYS A 54 -1.24 11.49 8.52
C LYS A 54 -0.92 10.02 8.33
N VAL A 55 -1.68 9.17 8.99
CA VAL A 55 -1.46 7.73 9.01
C VAL A 55 -2.77 6.98 8.71
N GLN A 56 -2.71 6.05 7.75
CA GLN A 56 -3.62 4.91 7.73
C GLN A 56 -2.99 3.82 8.59
N LEU A 57 -3.58 3.56 9.75
CA LEU A 57 -3.08 2.56 10.69
C LEU A 57 -3.62 1.19 10.32
N GLY A 58 -2.76 0.17 10.33
CA GLY A 58 -3.13 -1.22 10.09
C GLY A 58 -3.30 -2.03 11.36
N ALA A 59 -4.20 -3.00 11.31
CA ALA A 59 -4.18 -4.19 12.15
C ALA A 59 -3.93 -5.40 11.26
N TYR A 60 -3.00 -6.26 11.64
CA TYR A 60 -2.52 -7.39 10.82
C TYR A 60 -2.92 -8.74 11.42
N PRO A 61 -4.18 -9.18 11.26
CA PRO A 61 -4.60 -10.50 11.68
C PRO A 61 -3.94 -11.59 10.83
N ASN A 62 -3.61 -12.70 11.48
CA ASN A 62 -3.02 -13.88 10.86
C ASN A 62 -4.04 -15.03 10.81
N PRO A 63 -3.75 -16.08 10.02
CA PRO A 63 -4.55 -17.30 10.01
C PRO A 63 -4.78 -17.83 11.44
N ILE A 64 -5.95 -18.46 11.68
CA ILE A 64 -6.37 -18.90 13.01
C ILE A 64 -6.31 -20.44 13.10
N PRO A 65 -5.12 -21.05 13.17
CA PRO A 65 -4.98 -22.50 13.32
C PRO A 65 -5.34 -23.00 14.73
N ASN A 66 -5.35 -22.09 15.72
CA ASN A 66 -5.58 -22.43 17.13
C ASN A 66 -5.99 -21.20 17.96
N ALA A 67 -6.36 -21.42 19.21
CA ALA A 67 -6.79 -20.37 20.14
C ALA A 67 -5.70 -19.32 20.46
N ALA A 68 -4.42 -19.68 20.40
CA ALA A 68 -3.33 -18.73 20.64
C ALA A 68 -3.26 -17.69 19.51
N ALA A 69 -3.37 -18.13 18.26
CA ALA A 69 -3.43 -17.23 17.10
C ALA A 69 -4.63 -16.28 17.17
N GLU A 70 -5.79 -16.76 17.62
CA GLU A 70 -6.95 -15.90 17.87
C GLU A 70 -6.66 -14.86 18.96
N THR A 71 -6.02 -15.25 20.06
CA THR A 71 -5.63 -14.33 21.13
C THR A 71 -4.68 -13.25 20.62
N ASP A 72 -3.71 -13.61 19.79
CA ASP A 72 -2.77 -12.65 19.18
C ASP A 72 -3.48 -11.69 18.22
N ASN A 73 -4.43 -12.18 17.44
CA ASN A 73 -5.25 -11.34 16.57
C ASN A 73 -6.09 -10.34 17.37
N ILE A 74 -6.73 -10.78 18.45
CA ILE A 74 -7.50 -9.88 19.30
C ILE A 74 -6.60 -8.83 19.96
N ALA A 75 -5.41 -9.21 20.42
CA ALA A 75 -4.44 -8.26 20.99
C ALA A 75 -3.99 -7.22 19.96
N GLU A 76 -3.77 -7.62 18.70
CA GLU A 76 -3.45 -6.70 17.59
C GLU A 76 -4.60 -5.71 17.31
N LEU A 77 -5.84 -6.19 17.29
CA LEU A 77 -7.03 -5.34 17.11
C LEU A 77 -7.22 -4.36 18.27
N ASP A 78 -7.01 -4.81 19.51
CA ASP A 78 -7.12 -3.94 20.70
C ASP A 78 -6.02 -2.88 20.73
N ALA A 79 -4.81 -3.22 20.30
CA ALA A 79 -3.73 -2.26 20.10
C ALA A 79 -4.08 -1.23 19.03
N CYS A 80 -4.67 -1.66 17.90
CA CYS A 80 -5.12 -0.77 16.83
C CYS A 80 -6.18 0.23 17.35
N ILE A 81 -7.20 -0.25 18.05
CA ILE A 81 -8.23 0.58 18.66
C ILE A 81 -7.61 1.60 19.64
N THR A 82 -6.68 1.15 20.48
CA THR A 82 -5.99 2.00 21.45
C THR A 82 -5.20 3.11 20.74
N LEU A 83 -4.41 2.77 19.71
CA LEU A 83 -3.61 3.74 19.00
C LEU A 83 -4.48 4.70 18.16
N ALA A 84 -5.50 4.21 17.48
CA ALA A 84 -6.41 5.04 16.69
C ALA A 84 -7.12 6.10 17.57
N ASN A 85 -7.54 5.74 18.77
CA ASN A 85 -8.16 6.67 19.72
C ASN A 85 -7.14 7.64 20.34
N ALA A 86 -5.95 7.16 20.70
CA ALA A 86 -4.92 7.97 21.34
C ALA A 86 -4.29 9.02 20.40
N PHE A 87 -4.26 8.74 19.08
CA PHE A 87 -3.67 9.58 18.04
C PHE A 87 -4.69 10.01 16.98
N ALA A 88 -5.90 10.35 17.41
CA ALA A 88 -7.02 10.62 16.52
C ALA A 88 -6.82 11.82 15.58
N ASP A 89 -5.89 12.70 15.87
CA ASP A 89 -5.45 13.83 15.03
C ASP A 89 -4.43 13.42 13.94
N ILE A 90 -3.76 12.28 14.12
CA ILE A 90 -2.75 11.73 13.19
C ILE A 90 -3.32 10.56 12.40
N VAL A 91 -3.99 9.62 13.07
CA VAL A 91 -4.62 8.46 12.44
C VAL A 91 -5.93 8.87 11.80
N VAL A 92 -5.94 8.97 10.47
CA VAL A 92 -7.10 9.45 9.70
C VAL A 92 -7.95 8.33 9.12
N ALA A 93 -7.43 7.10 9.10
CA ALA A 93 -8.13 5.91 8.63
C ALA A 93 -7.51 4.65 9.25
N VAL A 94 -8.27 3.57 9.30
CA VAL A 94 -7.81 2.27 9.80
C VAL A 94 -8.09 1.18 8.78
N SER A 95 -7.13 0.27 8.62
CA SER A 95 -7.27 -0.94 7.82
C SER A 95 -7.17 -2.19 8.69
N VAL A 96 -8.15 -3.07 8.60
CA VAL A 96 -8.11 -4.38 9.25
C VAL A 96 -7.81 -5.44 8.19
N GLY A 97 -6.62 -5.99 8.24
CA GLY A 97 -6.12 -6.95 7.27
C GLY A 97 -5.33 -6.34 6.11
N ASN A 98 -4.44 -7.15 5.55
CA ASN A 98 -3.63 -6.88 4.39
C ASN A 98 -3.53 -8.15 3.53
N GLU A 99 -4.24 -8.17 2.38
CA GLU A 99 -4.33 -9.34 1.49
C GLU A 99 -4.69 -10.62 2.24
N THR A 100 -5.64 -10.52 3.16
CA THR A 100 -6.07 -11.64 4.00
C THR A 100 -7.18 -12.47 3.37
N MET A 101 -7.81 -12.02 2.29
CA MET A 101 -8.97 -12.69 1.71
C MET A 101 -8.79 -13.05 0.24
N VAL A 102 -7.81 -12.49 -0.46
CA VAL A 102 -7.50 -12.91 -1.82
C VAL A 102 -7.06 -14.39 -1.85
N GLU A 103 -7.41 -15.10 -2.93
CA GLU A 103 -7.38 -16.57 -2.97
C GLU A 103 -6.00 -17.18 -2.75
N TRP A 104 -4.94 -16.53 -3.24
CA TRP A 104 -3.54 -16.99 -3.10
C TRP A 104 -2.83 -16.54 -1.83
N SER A 105 -3.53 -15.82 -0.93
CA SER A 105 -2.90 -15.30 0.29
C SER A 105 -2.35 -16.40 1.18
N ALA A 106 -1.08 -16.29 1.55
CA ALA A 106 -0.47 -17.11 2.58
C ALA A 106 -0.97 -16.75 4.00
N HIS A 107 -1.60 -15.58 4.14
CA HIS A 107 -2.16 -15.05 5.39
C HIS A 107 -3.69 -15.07 5.38
N LYS A 108 -4.29 -16.07 4.75
CA LYS A 108 -5.72 -16.15 4.56
C LYS A 108 -6.47 -16.29 5.87
N VAL A 109 -7.39 -15.36 6.11
CA VAL A 109 -8.33 -15.38 7.24
C VAL A 109 -9.74 -15.58 6.68
N PRO A 110 -10.56 -16.48 7.24
CA PRO A 110 -11.91 -16.69 6.77
C PRO A 110 -12.76 -15.42 6.80
N VAL A 111 -13.62 -15.24 5.79
CA VAL A 111 -14.51 -14.07 5.67
C VAL A 111 -15.34 -13.81 6.94
N PRO A 112 -15.93 -14.82 7.63
CA PRO A 112 -16.67 -14.58 8.87
C PRO A 112 -15.81 -13.99 9.98
N ASP A 113 -14.54 -14.41 10.10
CA ASP A 113 -13.62 -13.90 11.10
C ASP A 113 -13.16 -12.48 10.75
N MET A 114 -12.84 -12.21 9.47
CA MET A 114 -12.54 -10.86 9.02
C MET A 114 -13.70 -9.89 9.25
N ALA A 115 -14.94 -10.30 8.95
CA ALA A 115 -16.14 -9.51 9.23
C ALA A 115 -16.25 -9.18 10.75
N ARG A 116 -16.00 -10.16 11.61
CA ARG A 116 -16.01 -9.98 13.07
C ARG A 116 -14.91 -9.00 13.51
N TYR A 117 -13.71 -9.10 12.96
CA TYR A 117 -12.59 -8.20 13.26
C TYR A 117 -12.85 -6.77 12.81
N ILE A 118 -13.31 -6.59 11.57
CA ILE A 118 -13.67 -5.26 11.03
C ILE A 118 -14.75 -4.62 11.90
N LYS A 119 -15.81 -5.38 12.23
CA LYS A 119 -16.90 -4.90 13.08
C LYS A 119 -16.42 -4.49 14.48
N LYS A 120 -15.51 -5.28 15.11
CA LYS A 120 -14.93 -4.97 16.42
C LYS A 120 -14.21 -3.61 16.38
N VAL A 121 -13.34 -3.38 15.39
CA VAL A 121 -12.58 -2.12 15.27
C VAL A 121 -13.52 -0.96 14.95
N ARG A 122 -14.38 -1.11 13.94
CA ARG A 122 -15.31 -0.06 13.50
C ARG A 122 -16.24 0.43 14.61
N SER A 123 -16.67 -0.45 15.50
CA SER A 123 -17.55 -0.07 16.61
C SER A 123 -16.82 0.68 17.75
N ALA A 124 -15.50 0.69 17.77
CA ALA A 124 -14.68 1.20 18.88
C ALA A 124 -13.89 2.48 18.53
N ILE A 125 -13.90 2.93 17.27
CA ILE A 125 -13.17 4.11 16.79
C ILE A 125 -14.07 5.03 15.96
N ARG A 126 -13.59 6.26 15.69
CA ARG A 126 -14.30 7.23 14.86
C ARG A 126 -13.77 7.34 13.43
N GLN A 127 -12.55 6.88 13.21
CA GLN A 127 -11.92 6.89 11.90
C GLN A 127 -12.64 5.93 10.95
N PRO A 128 -12.69 6.24 9.63
CA PRO A 128 -13.19 5.30 8.63
C PRO A 128 -12.35 4.03 8.60
N VAL A 129 -13.03 2.88 8.46
CA VAL A 129 -12.43 1.54 8.49
C VAL A 129 -12.56 0.86 7.14
N THR A 130 -11.51 0.17 6.73
CA THR A 130 -11.45 -0.67 5.53
C THR A 130 -10.74 -1.98 5.82
N THR A 131 -10.61 -2.80 4.78
CA THR A 131 -9.57 -3.81 4.62
C THR A 131 -8.77 -3.50 3.35
N ASN A 132 -7.47 -3.80 3.36
CA ASN A 132 -6.62 -3.68 2.19
C ASN A 132 -6.51 -5.06 1.52
N ASP A 133 -6.96 -5.17 0.28
CA ASP A 133 -6.87 -6.43 -0.45
C ASP A 133 -6.74 -6.23 -1.96
N ASN A 134 -6.37 -7.30 -2.66
CA ASN A 134 -6.15 -7.28 -4.10
C ASN A 134 -7.45 -6.93 -4.88
N TRP A 135 -7.30 -6.34 -6.06
CA TRP A 135 -8.42 -6.00 -6.92
C TRP A 135 -9.32 -7.20 -7.28
N LEU A 136 -8.76 -8.41 -7.35
CA LEU A 136 -9.55 -9.63 -7.59
C LEU A 136 -10.49 -9.95 -6.44
N PHE A 137 -10.05 -9.75 -5.19
CA PHE A 137 -10.94 -9.84 -4.04
C PHE A 137 -12.08 -8.82 -4.16
N TRP A 138 -11.74 -7.55 -4.44
CA TRP A 138 -12.76 -6.50 -4.55
C TRP A 138 -13.72 -6.70 -5.73
N ALA A 139 -13.27 -7.31 -6.84
CA ALA A 139 -14.13 -7.63 -7.98
C ALA A 139 -15.22 -8.66 -7.65
N SER A 140 -15.05 -9.44 -6.59
CA SER A 140 -16.00 -10.44 -6.09
C SER A 140 -16.21 -10.36 -4.59
N VAL A 141 -16.10 -9.14 -4.04
CA VAL A 141 -16.15 -8.90 -2.59
C VAL A 141 -17.43 -9.45 -1.97
N PRO A 142 -17.33 -10.25 -0.88
CA PRO A 142 -18.51 -10.72 -0.17
C PRO A 142 -19.29 -9.55 0.44
N THR A 143 -20.63 -9.60 0.35
CA THR A 143 -21.53 -8.61 0.96
C THR A 143 -21.21 -8.38 2.44
N ALA A 144 -20.92 -9.45 3.17
CA ALA A 144 -20.56 -9.41 4.59
C ALA A 144 -19.31 -8.54 4.91
N ILE A 145 -18.45 -8.30 3.93
CA ILE A 145 -17.31 -7.39 4.06
C ILE A 145 -17.65 -6.01 3.49
N ALA A 146 -18.25 -5.97 2.31
CA ALA A 146 -18.55 -4.73 1.60
C ALA A 146 -19.44 -3.76 2.42
N GLU A 147 -20.38 -4.30 3.18
CA GLU A 147 -21.29 -3.51 4.05
C GLU A 147 -20.62 -3.01 5.36
N LEU A 148 -19.44 -3.55 5.71
CA LEU A 148 -18.73 -3.19 6.93
C LEU A 148 -17.66 -2.13 6.72
N VAL A 149 -17.28 -1.85 5.48
CA VAL A 149 -16.21 -0.90 5.18
C VAL A 149 -16.77 0.48 4.84
N ASP A 150 -16.06 1.52 5.24
CA ASP A 150 -16.41 2.91 4.93
C ASP A 150 -15.80 3.35 3.58
N TYR A 151 -14.77 2.66 3.12
CA TYR A 151 -14.12 2.82 1.81
C TYR A 151 -13.43 1.53 1.38
N ALA A 152 -13.17 1.36 0.10
CA ALA A 152 -12.45 0.21 -0.43
C ALA A 152 -10.99 0.57 -0.69
N ALA A 153 -10.06 -0.21 -0.16
CA ALA A 153 -8.63 -0.07 -0.40
C ALA A 153 -8.11 -1.21 -1.28
N VAL A 154 -7.88 -0.89 -2.55
CA VAL A 154 -7.65 -1.85 -3.62
C VAL A 154 -6.17 -1.91 -3.97
N HIS A 155 -5.57 -3.10 -3.95
CA HIS A 155 -4.20 -3.29 -4.44
C HIS A 155 -4.19 -3.56 -5.94
N VAL A 156 -3.35 -2.85 -6.67
CA VAL A 156 -3.15 -2.99 -8.11
C VAL A 156 -1.67 -3.09 -8.43
N TYR A 157 -1.26 -4.21 -9.05
CA TYR A 157 0.15 -4.49 -9.30
C TYR A 157 0.41 -5.01 -10.71
N PRO A 158 0.26 -4.19 -11.76
CA PRO A 158 0.58 -4.61 -13.14
C PRO A 158 2.04 -5.06 -13.32
N PHE A 159 2.98 -4.59 -12.47
CA PHE A 159 4.34 -5.10 -12.48
C PHE A 159 4.40 -6.60 -12.20
N LEU A 160 3.67 -7.07 -11.19
CA LEU A 160 3.64 -8.49 -10.83
C LEU A 160 2.95 -9.33 -11.90
N ASP A 161 1.96 -8.78 -12.60
CA ASP A 161 1.31 -9.46 -13.72
C ASP A 161 2.26 -9.74 -14.87
N THR A 162 3.31 -8.94 -15.05
CA THR A 162 4.32 -9.21 -16.08
C THR A 162 5.06 -10.52 -15.84
N PHE A 163 5.04 -11.04 -14.62
CA PHE A 163 5.63 -12.31 -14.23
C PHE A 163 4.57 -13.40 -14.02
N TYR A 164 3.57 -13.13 -13.16
CA TYR A 164 2.58 -14.16 -12.78
C TYR A 164 1.47 -14.35 -13.83
N ASN A 165 1.14 -13.30 -14.60
CA ASN A 165 0.14 -13.36 -15.65
C ASN A 165 0.58 -12.55 -16.88
N PRO A 166 1.66 -12.97 -17.59
CA PRO A 166 2.35 -12.15 -18.59
C PRO A 166 1.53 -11.87 -19.85
N THR A 167 0.30 -12.36 -19.93
CA THR A 167 -0.67 -12.12 -21.01
C THR A 167 -1.83 -11.21 -20.57
N ALA A 168 -1.85 -10.74 -19.32
CA ALA A 168 -2.90 -9.87 -18.81
C ALA A 168 -3.04 -8.58 -19.62
N TYR A 169 -1.92 -8.03 -20.09
CA TYR A 169 -1.85 -6.89 -20.97
C TYR A 169 -0.56 -6.93 -21.81
N ASP A 170 -0.51 -6.18 -22.91
CA ASP A 170 0.72 -6.15 -23.75
C ASP A 170 1.77 -5.22 -23.15
N TRP A 171 2.44 -5.69 -22.08
CA TRP A 171 3.52 -4.94 -21.44
C TRP A 171 4.82 -4.92 -22.26
N ARG A 172 5.03 -5.89 -23.15
CA ARG A 172 6.26 -5.99 -23.94
C ARG A 172 6.33 -4.99 -25.09
N GLN A 173 5.19 -4.54 -25.59
CA GLN A 173 5.09 -3.56 -26.67
C GLN A 173 5.98 -3.86 -27.88
N LYS A 174 6.04 -5.14 -28.30
CA LYS A 174 6.97 -5.61 -29.33
C LYS A 174 6.73 -4.99 -30.72
N SER A 175 5.52 -4.52 -30.98
CA SER A 175 5.15 -3.81 -32.23
C SER A 175 5.62 -2.36 -32.27
N VAL A 176 6.07 -1.81 -31.14
CA VAL A 176 6.52 -0.42 -31.00
C VAL A 176 8.03 -0.34 -31.24
N PRO A 177 8.54 0.71 -31.94
CA PRO A 177 9.98 0.95 -32.09
C PRO A 177 10.71 0.92 -30.74
N GLU A 178 11.95 0.43 -30.75
CA GLU A 178 12.70 0.16 -29.52
C GLU A 178 12.89 1.41 -28.64
N ASP A 179 13.17 2.56 -29.27
CA ASP A 179 13.36 3.85 -28.59
C ASP A 179 12.08 4.40 -27.92
N GLN A 180 10.89 3.91 -28.32
CA GLN A 180 9.59 4.31 -27.77
C GLN A 180 8.98 3.25 -26.85
N ARG A 181 9.57 2.06 -26.82
CA ARG A 181 8.98 0.87 -26.18
C ARG A 181 8.82 1.03 -24.67
N ALA A 182 9.79 1.62 -23.98
CA ALA A 182 9.71 1.83 -22.55
C ALA A 182 8.51 2.71 -22.16
N LYS A 183 8.32 3.83 -22.90
CA LYS A 183 7.16 4.69 -22.64
C LYS A 183 5.84 3.97 -22.94
N ALA A 184 5.74 3.28 -24.07
CA ALA A 184 4.54 2.54 -24.43
C ALA A 184 4.23 1.41 -23.41
N MET A 185 5.25 0.73 -22.88
CA MET A 185 5.11 -0.22 -21.79
C MET A 185 4.50 0.44 -20.55
N MET A 186 4.99 1.62 -20.16
CA MET A 186 4.48 2.31 -18.98
C MET A 186 3.07 2.85 -19.20
N ASP A 187 2.75 3.35 -20.40
CA ASP A 187 1.38 3.78 -20.74
C ASP A 187 0.39 2.60 -20.65
N ALA A 188 0.75 1.43 -21.20
CA ALA A 188 -0.04 0.20 -21.10
C ALA A 188 -0.19 -0.28 -19.64
N THR A 189 0.88 -0.16 -18.84
CA THR A 189 0.89 -0.50 -17.43
C THR A 189 -0.07 0.38 -16.62
N VAL A 190 -0.05 1.68 -16.85
CA VAL A 190 -0.97 2.62 -16.18
C VAL A 190 -2.42 2.34 -16.57
N ALA A 191 -2.66 2.02 -17.85
CA ALA A 191 -3.99 1.62 -18.33
C ALA A 191 -4.48 0.34 -17.64
N GLU A 192 -3.60 -0.64 -17.46
CA GLU A 192 -3.95 -1.88 -16.72
C GLU A 192 -4.21 -1.60 -15.23
N ALA A 193 -3.41 -0.75 -14.57
CA ALA A 193 -3.68 -0.36 -13.17
C ALA A 193 -5.09 0.26 -13.03
N LYS A 194 -5.46 1.15 -13.94
CA LYS A 194 -6.80 1.75 -14.00
C LYS A 194 -7.89 0.70 -14.25
N SER A 195 -7.64 -0.26 -15.15
CA SER A 195 -8.53 -1.37 -15.45
C SER A 195 -8.76 -2.27 -14.21
N GLN A 196 -7.70 -2.60 -13.46
CA GLN A 196 -7.79 -3.38 -12.22
C GLN A 196 -8.64 -2.66 -11.16
N PHE A 197 -8.39 -1.36 -10.98
CA PHE A 197 -9.17 -0.54 -10.07
C PHE A 197 -10.67 -0.52 -10.43
N GLU A 198 -10.99 -0.35 -11.72
CA GLU A 198 -12.38 -0.37 -12.20
C GLU A 198 -13.03 -1.75 -12.07
N ARG A 199 -12.27 -2.83 -12.21
CA ARG A 199 -12.78 -4.18 -11.93
C ARG A 199 -13.15 -4.35 -10.45
N GLY A 200 -12.35 -3.83 -9.53
CA GLY A 200 -12.70 -3.78 -8.10
C GLY A 200 -13.98 -2.96 -7.85
N ARG A 201 -14.13 -1.80 -8.50
CA ARG A 201 -15.34 -0.97 -8.41
C ARG A 201 -16.59 -1.72 -8.88
N LYS A 202 -16.50 -2.46 -9.99
CA LYS A 202 -17.62 -3.25 -10.51
C LYS A 202 -18.17 -4.25 -9.48
N GLY A 203 -17.29 -4.85 -8.66
CA GLY A 203 -17.73 -5.73 -7.58
C GLY A 203 -18.63 -5.01 -6.57
N LEU A 204 -18.26 -3.79 -6.18
CA LEU A 204 -19.10 -2.96 -5.30
C LEU A 204 -20.41 -2.52 -5.99
N VAL A 205 -20.36 -2.16 -7.26
CA VAL A 205 -21.56 -1.77 -8.05
C VAL A 205 -22.57 -2.92 -8.10
N MET A 206 -22.12 -4.16 -8.27
CA MET A 206 -22.99 -5.35 -8.26
C MET A 206 -23.74 -5.54 -6.93
N LEU A 207 -23.20 -5.01 -5.84
CA LEU A 207 -23.81 -5.02 -4.51
C LEU A 207 -24.60 -3.74 -4.20
N ASN A 208 -24.81 -2.85 -5.18
CA ASN A 208 -25.40 -1.51 -5.00
C ASN A 208 -24.58 -0.58 -4.06
N LEU A 209 -23.28 -0.85 -3.90
CA LEU A 209 -22.33 -0.10 -3.06
C LEU A 209 -21.31 0.71 -3.88
N GLY A 210 -21.59 0.95 -5.16
CA GLY A 210 -20.65 1.64 -6.07
C GLY A 210 -20.33 3.11 -5.69
N SER A 211 -21.07 3.70 -4.77
CA SER A 211 -20.81 5.04 -4.22
C SER A 211 -19.77 5.06 -3.09
N ILE A 212 -19.37 3.91 -2.55
CA ILE A 212 -18.32 3.82 -1.53
C ILE A 212 -17.01 4.40 -2.12
N PRO A 213 -16.36 5.34 -1.41
CA PRO A 213 -15.06 5.87 -1.85
C PRO A 213 -14.04 4.75 -2.02
N MET A 214 -13.19 4.87 -3.03
CA MET A 214 -12.11 3.91 -3.25
C MET A 214 -10.75 4.60 -3.24
N VAL A 215 -9.77 3.91 -2.70
CA VAL A 215 -8.35 4.29 -2.72
C VAL A 215 -7.54 3.17 -3.36
N ILE A 216 -6.38 3.49 -3.90
CA ILE A 216 -5.38 2.47 -4.17
C ILE A 216 -4.62 2.24 -2.86
N GLY A 217 -4.88 1.07 -2.24
CA GLY A 217 -4.29 0.66 -0.96
C GLY A 217 -2.82 0.28 -1.08
N GLU A 218 -2.45 -0.26 -2.23
CA GLU A 218 -1.06 -0.50 -2.62
C GLU A 218 -0.90 -0.51 -4.13
N THR A 219 0.20 0.05 -4.60
CA THR A 219 0.72 -0.11 -5.95
C THR A 219 2.20 0.26 -5.99
N GLY A 220 2.94 -0.24 -6.97
CA GLY A 220 4.34 0.11 -7.11
C GLY A 220 4.96 -0.40 -8.41
N TRP A 221 6.19 0.04 -8.66
CA TRP A 221 7.04 -0.42 -9.75
C TRP A 221 8.48 -0.50 -9.27
N ALA A 222 9.15 -1.61 -9.53
CA ALA A 222 10.52 -1.80 -9.09
C ALA A 222 11.51 -1.00 -9.96
N ALA A 223 12.49 -0.36 -9.32
CA ALA A 223 13.63 0.27 -9.99
C ALA A 223 14.73 -0.74 -10.31
N VAL A 224 14.78 -1.85 -9.57
CA VAL A 224 15.74 -2.95 -9.75
C VAL A 224 14.96 -4.26 -9.69
N ASP A 225 15.26 -5.17 -10.59
CA ASP A 225 14.65 -6.52 -10.61
C ASP A 225 15.67 -7.53 -10.07
N THR A 226 15.49 -7.91 -8.82
CA THR A 226 16.32 -8.93 -8.16
C THR A 226 15.73 -10.32 -8.23
N ALA A 227 14.42 -10.42 -8.55
CA ALA A 227 13.71 -11.69 -8.70
C ALA A 227 13.55 -12.14 -10.15
N GLY A 228 13.87 -11.26 -11.11
CA GLY A 228 13.61 -11.48 -12.52
C GLY A 228 14.64 -12.35 -13.22
N GLY A 229 14.18 -13.24 -14.06
CA GLY A 229 15.04 -13.91 -15.04
C GLY A 229 15.45 -12.96 -16.17
N PRO A 230 16.37 -13.39 -17.06
CA PRO A 230 16.94 -12.57 -18.13
C PRO A 230 15.92 -11.98 -19.10
N ASN A 231 14.71 -12.52 -19.17
CA ASN A 231 13.63 -12.03 -20.04
C ASN A 231 12.85 -10.85 -19.45
N LEU A 232 13.09 -10.47 -18.21
CA LEU A 232 12.30 -9.48 -17.47
C LEU A 232 13.11 -8.27 -17.01
N ALA A 233 14.43 -8.30 -17.13
CA ALA A 233 15.35 -7.30 -16.60
C ALA A 233 15.04 -5.86 -17.07
N PHE A 234 14.58 -5.65 -18.31
CA PHE A 234 14.33 -4.30 -18.84
C PHE A 234 13.07 -3.64 -18.27
N ARG A 235 12.17 -4.37 -17.62
CA ARG A 235 10.95 -3.78 -17.03
C ARG A 235 11.26 -3.00 -15.76
N ALA A 236 12.13 -3.53 -14.89
CA ALA A 236 12.58 -2.86 -13.68
C ALA A 236 13.72 -1.91 -14.04
N ASP A 237 13.46 -0.62 -13.90
CA ASP A 237 14.39 0.46 -14.25
C ASP A 237 14.01 1.72 -13.47
N PRO A 238 14.98 2.52 -12.97
CA PRO A 238 14.67 3.76 -12.25
C PRO A 238 13.82 4.76 -13.03
N VAL A 239 13.97 4.83 -14.35
CA VAL A 239 13.15 5.72 -15.22
C VAL A 239 11.72 5.20 -15.31
N ASN A 240 11.53 3.89 -15.44
CA ASN A 240 10.21 3.27 -15.46
C ASN A 240 9.51 3.45 -14.11
N GLN A 241 10.22 3.26 -13.00
CA GLN A 241 9.69 3.53 -11.67
C GLN A 241 9.21 4.97 -11.54
N LYS A 242 10.00 5.94 -12.03
CA LYS A 242 9.59 7.35 -12.03
C LYS A 242 8.35 7.60 -12.89
N MET A 243 8.30 7.06 -14.11
CA MET A 243 7.13 7.22 -14.97
C MET A 243 5.86 6.68 -14.30
N TYR A 244 5.94 5.51 -13.63
CA TYR A 244 4.82 4.93 -12.92
C TYR A 244 4.41 5.79 -11.72
N PHE A 245 5.37 6.22 -10.91
CA PHE A 245 5.14 7.06 -9.74
C PHE A 245 4.46 8.38 -10.13
N ASP A 246 4.99 9.08 -11.15
CA ASP A 246 4.42 10.34 -11.64
C ASP A 246 2.98 10.14 -12.15
N ALA A 247 2.73 9.06 -12.91
CA ALA A 247 1.40 8.75 -13.40
C ALA A 247 0.41 8.43 -12.27
N MET A 248 0.84 7.72 -11.22
CA MET A 248 0.01 7.43 -10.05
C MET A 248 -0.29 8.70 -9.24
N GLN A 249 0.67 9.61 -9.11
CA GLN A 249 0.44 10.91 -8.46
C GLN A 249 -0.58 11.75 -9.25
N LEU A 250 -0.44 11.82 -10.57
CA LEU A 250 -1.38 12.54 -11.42
C LEU A 250 -2.79 11.95 -11.29
N TRP A 251 -2.91 10.62 -11.35
CA TRP A 251 -4.21 9.95 -11.20
C TRP A 251 -4.82 10.17 -9.81
N ALA A 252 -4.03 10.21 -8.74
CA ALA A 252 -4.52 10.57 -7.42
C ALA A 252 -5.05 12.02 -7.36
N GLN A 253 -4.38 12.97 -8.03
CA GLN A 253 -4.84 14.36 -8.11
C GLN A 253 -6.16 14.50 -8.90
N GLU A 254 -6.26 13.83 -10.03
CA GLU A 254 -7.49 13.77 -10.85
C GLU A 254 -8.62 13.09 -10.07
N GLY A 255 -8.35 11.98 -9.43
CA GLY A 255 -9.31 11.17 -8.68
C GLY A 255 -9.93 11.87 -7.48
N ARG A 256 -9.26 12.88 -6.90
CA ARG A 256 -9.87 13.71 -5.85
C ARG A 256 -11.06 14.52 -6.35
N ARG A 257 -11.06 14.89 -7.62
CA ARG A 257 -12.12 15.67 -8.28
C ARG A 257 -13.15 14.79 -8.98
N ASP A 258 -12.80 13.59 -9.34
CA ASP A 258 -13.67 12.63 -9.99
C ASP A 258 -14.29 11.69 -8.95
N VAL A 259 -15.62 11.57 -8.94
CA VAL A 259 -16.35 10.67 -8.03
C VAL A 259 -15.89 9.21 -8.18
N GLN A 260 -15.51 8.81 -9.37
CA GLN A 260 -15.09 7.45 -9.71
C GLN A 260 -13.57 7.22 -9.54
N GLY A 261 -12.77 8.28 -9.45
CA GLY A 261 -11.32 8.19 -9.33
C GLY A 261 -10.85 7.81 -7.91
N PRO A 262 -9.58 7.37 -7.76
CA PRO A 262 -9.01 7.03 -6.47
C PRO A 262 -8.84 8.28 -5.60
N LYS A 263 -9.32 8.22 -4.35
CA LYS A 263 -9.23 9.34 -3.40
C LYS A 263 -7.84 9.50 -2.80
N ALA A 264 -7.05 8.43 -2.81
CA ALA A 264 -5.64 8.39 -2.44
C ALA A 264 -4.94 7.25 -3.18
N VAL A 265 -3.63 7.34 -3.27
CA VAL A 265 -2.76 6.26 -3.76
C VAL A 265 -1.64 6.05 -2.76
N PHE A 266 -1.50 4.83 -2.26
CA PHE A 266 -0.38 4.40 -1.44
C PHE A 266 0.63 3.65 -2.31
N VAL A 267 1.83 4.21 -2.41
CA VAL A 267 2.91 3.63 -3.20
C VAL A 267 3.71 2.65 -2.34
N PHE A 268 3.86 1.44 -2.79
CA PHE A 268 4.73 0.43 -2.24
C PHE A 268 6.09 0.50 -2.93
N GLN A 269 7.19 0.89 -2.23
CA GLN A 269 7.19 1.24 -0.81
C GLN A 269 8.10 2.45 -0.56
N ALA A 270 8.14 2.93 0.69
CA ALA A 270 8.99 4.08 1.02
C ALA A 270 10.47 3.72 0.94
N PHE A 271 10.89 2.61 1.55
CA PHE A 271 12.29 2.17 1.65
C PHE A 271 12.43 0.73 1.19
N ASP A 272 13.57 0.40 0.58
CA ASP A 272 13.89 -1.00 0.27
C ASP A 272 14.00 -1.83 1.55
N GLU A 273 13.53 -3.06 1.46
CA GLU A 273 13.57 -4.06 2.53
C GLU A 273 14.40 -5.28 2.09
N PRO A 274 15.74 -5.18 2.01
CA PRO A 274 16.60 -6.22 1.43
C PRO A 274 16.60 -7.54 2.19
N TRP A 275 16.04 -7.57 3.41
CA TRP A 275 15.82 -8.78 4.19
C TRP A 275 14.58 -9.58 3.72
N LYS A 276 13.70 -8.97 2.92
CA LYS A 276 12.60 -9.67 2.28
C LYS A 276 13.01 -10.07 0.88
N GLN A 277 12.99 -11.35 0.60
CA GLN A 277 13.32 -11.84 -0.74
C GLN A 277 12.37 -11.23 -1.78
N GLY A 278 12.93 -10.54 -2.78
CA GLY A 278 12.18 -9.92 -3.88
C GLY A 278 11.62 -8.52 -3.61
N ASP A 279 11.83 -7.96 -2.42
CA ASP A 279 11.33 -6.61 -2.07
C ASP A 279 12.38 -5.49 -2.23
N ASP A 280 13.61 -5.82 -2.53
CA ASP A 280 14.62 -4.83 -2.85
C ASP A 280 14.39 -4.20 -4.23
N GLY A 281 14.57 -2.90 -4.30
CA GLY A 281 14.36 -2.14 -5.53
C GLY A 281 12.96 -1.54 -5.71
N TRP A 282 12.01 -1.78 -4.80
CA TRP A 282 10.68 -1.18 -4.81
C TRP A 282 10.63 0.18 -4.10
N GLY A 283 11.56 0.41 -3.16
CA GLY A 283 11.61 1.63 -2.38
C GLY A 283 11.75 2.90 -3.21
N LEU A 284 11.10 3.97 -2.78
CA LEU A 284 11.40 5.33 -3.26
C LEU A 284 12.77 5.79 -2.75
N PHE A 285 13.20 5.19 -1.64
CA PHE A 285 14.54 5.31 -1.07
C PHE A 285 15.15 3.91 -0.94
N ASN A 286 16.45 3.80 -1.10
CA ASN A 286 17.13 2.55 -0.82
C ASN A 286 17.26 2.29 0.71
N ALA A 287 17.83 1.14 1.10
CA ALA A 287 18.03 0.78 2.50
C ALA A 287 18.92 1.75 3.29
N ARG A 288 19.73 2.59 2.62
CA ARG A 288 20.55 3.64 3.21
C ARG A 288 19.87 5.00 3.24
N ARG A 289 18.57 5.08 2.93
CA ARG A 289 17.75 6.30 2.83
C ARG A 289 18.18 7.25 1.71
N GLU A 290 18.93 6.75 0.72
CA GLU A 290 19.29 7.52 -0.47
C GLU A 290 18.09 7.52 -1.44
N ALA A 291 17.71 8.71 -1.91
CA ALA A 291 16.58 8.89 -2.81
C ALA A 291 16.81 8.21 -4.16
N ARG A 292 15.84 7.43 -4.64
CA ARG A 292 15.83 6.93 -6.00
C ARG A 292 15.34 7.99 -6.98
N TYR A 293 15.61 7.77 -8.25
CA TYR A 293 15.29 8.73 -9.33
C TYR A 293 13.81 9.18 -9.30
N ALA A 294 12.89 8.31 -8.90
CA ALA A 294 11.47 8.63 -8.78
C ALA A 294 11.18 9.85 -7.91
N VAL A 295 11.98 10.10 -6.87
CA VAL A 295 11.75 11.19 -5.90
C VAL A 295 12.87 12.21 -5.81
N GLN A 296 13.97 12.05 -6.54
CA GLN A 296 15.11 12.98 -6.51
C GLN A 296 14.75 14.42 -6.89
N SER A 297 13.74 14.62 -7.73
CA SER A 297 13.29 15.95 -8.17
C SER A 297 12.26 16.60 -7.24
N LEU A 298 11.74 15.87 -6.24
CA LEU A 298 10.65 16.34 -5.38
C LEU A 298 11.14 16.99 -4.09
N GLY A 299 12.35 16.66 -3.65
CA GLY A 299 12.84 17.06 -2.36
C GLY A 299 13.87 18.21 -2.42
N THR A 300 13.44 19.45 -2.53
CA THR A 300 14.40 20.59 -2.51
C THR A 300 14.26 21.49 -1.29
N CYS A 301 13.27 21.37 -0.48
CA CYS A 301 13.09 22.24 0.68
C CYS A 301 13.85 21.70 1.90
N GLY A 302 15.16 21.93 1.93
CA GLY A 302 15.95 21.88 3.17
C GLY A 302 16.47 20.51 3.59
N VAL A 303 16.33 19.47 2.76
CA VAL A 303 16.98 18.18 2.99
C VAL A 303 18.15 18.06 2.01
N THR A 304 19.36 18.07 2.53
CA THR A 304 20.54 17.61 1.78
C THR A 304 20.53 16.10 1.72
N TRP A 305 20.47 15.57 0.53
CA TRP A 305 20.57 14.13 0.23
C TRP A 305 22.00 13.64 0.38
#